data_2534d70df6de5cea4355a8fccecbaaaa
#
_entry.id   2534d70df6de5cea4355a8fccecbaaaa
#
_cell.length_a   1.000
_cell.length_b   1.000
_cell.length_c   1.000
_cell.angle_alpha   90.00
_cell.angle_beta   90.00
_cell.angle_gamma   90.00
#
_symmetry.space_group_name_H-M   'P 1'
#
loop_
_entity.id
_entity.type
_entity.pdbx_description
1 polymer ?
#
loop_
_entity_poly.entity_id
_entity_poly.type
_entity_poly.pdbx_seq_one_letter_code
_entity_poly.pdbx_strand_id
1 'polypeptide(L)'
;YLELDRKAAIDKDVYHISRLGLNAYRIHLWDVELTDGQGNLLENEHLDLMDYLIAKLKERNIHIVITAQTNFGNGYPERNIQTGGFSYKYDKCDMHSHPEAIAAQETYLHGLVKHVNPYTGLAYKDDPSIVGFEINNEPCHSGTKKEVKAYINRMLKAINKTGNRKPVFYNVSHNGYVVEAYYETAIQGTTYQWYPIGLVSGQTQQGNFLPYIDRYDIPFSDKVKGFDKKTRMVY
;
A
#
# COMPACT_ATOMS: atom_id res chain seq x y z
N TYR A 1 -4.36 24.64 -1.19
CA TYR A 1 -5.32 24.33 -0.12
C TYR A 1 -4.90 25.06 1.14
N LEU A 2 -5.57 26.18 1.37
CA LEU A 2 -5.35 26.99 2.58
C LEU A 2 -6.60 26.91 3.49
N GLU A 3 -7.36 25.83 3.43
CA GLU A 3 -8.47 25.66 4.36
C GLU A 3 -7.93 25.28 5.72
N LEU A 4 -8.24 26.09 6.70
CA LEU A 4 -7.90 25.85 8.10
C LEU A 4 -8.67 24.63 8.67
N ASP A 5 -9.81 24.27 8.10
CA ASP A 5 -10.59 23.10 8.45
C ASP A 5 -10.28 21.94 7.48
N ARG A 6 -9.39 21.05 7.90
CA ARG A 6 -8.97 19.88 7.12
C ARG A 6 -10.11 18.88 6.87
N LYS A 7 -11.04 18.75 7.82
CA LYS A 7 -12.22 17.87 7.64
C LYS A 7 -13.17 18.42 6.59
N ALA A 8 -13.40 19.73 6.58
CA ALA A 8 -14.18 20.38 5.53
C ALA A 8 -13.52 20.21 4.13
N ALA A 9 -12.20 20.23 4.06
CA ALA A 9 -11.48 19.92 2.82
C ALA A 9 -11.72 18.47 2.37
N ILE A 10 -11.62 17.51 3.28
CA ILE A 10 -11.92 16.09 3.02
C ILE A 10 -13.35 15.92 2.51
N ASP A 11 -14.33 16.57 3.12
CA ASP A 11 -15.74 16.50 2.69
C ASP A 11 -15.91 16.95 1.24
N LYS A 12 -15.22 18.04 0.85
CA LYS A 12 -15.23 18.53 -0.54
C LYS A 12 -14.55 17.56 -1.50
N ASP A 13 -13.40 17.03 -1.11
CA ASP A 13 -12.65 16.08 -1.94
C ASP A 13 -13.48 14.80 -2.18
N VAL A 14 -14.07 14.24 -1.12
CA VAL A 14 -14.93 13.06 -1.23
C VAL A 14 -16.18 13.34 -2.06
N TYR A 15 -16.76 14.54 -1.93
CA TYR A 15 -17.85 14.96 -2.79
C TYR A 15 -17.45 14.97 -4.28
N HIS A 16 -16.29 15.53 -4.59
CA HIS A 16 -15.79 15.57 -5.97
C HIS A 16 -15.45 14.20 -6.52
N ILE A 17 -14.79 13.34 -5.72
CA ILE A 17 -14.49 11.94 -6.06
C ILE A 17 -15.80 11.20 -6.42
N SER A 18 -16.79 11.29 -5.55
CA SER A 18 -18.10 10.67 -5.76
C SER A 18 -18.82 11.22 -7.02
N ARG A 19 -18.76 12.54 -7.23
CA ARG A 19 -19.38 13.21 -8.39
C ARG A 19 -18.75 12.79 -9.72
N LEU A 20 -17.45 12.47 -9.71
CA LEU A 20 -16.75 11.93 -10.88
C LEU A 20 -17.11 10.48 -11.18
N GLY A 21 -17.93 9.84 -10.34
CA GLY A 21 -18.32 8.44 -10.50
C GLY A 21 -17.23 7.44 -10.13
N LEU A 22 -16.19 7.89 -9.39
CA LEU A 22 -15.14 7.00 -8.90
C LEU A 22 -15.69 6.13 -7.77
N ASN A 23 -15.45 4.85 -7.84
CA ASN A 23 -15.90 3.85 -6.87
C ASN A 23 -14.78 3.18 -6.09
N ALA A 24 -13.55 3.57 -6.34
CA ALA A 24 -12.37 3.10 -5.62
C ALA A 24 -11.38 4.24 -5.39
N TYR A 25 -10.73 4.21 -4.24
CA TYR A 25 -9.72 5.19 -3.84
C TYR A 25 -8.52 4.48 -3.21
N ARG A 26 -7.33 4.73 -3.70
CA ARG A 26 -6.09 4.25 -3.12
C ARG A 26 -5.47 5.35 -2.28
N ILE A 27 -5.31 5.09 -1.00
CA ILE A 27 -4.74 6.03 -0.04
C ILE A 27 -3.28 5.68 0.18
N HIS A 28 -2.41 6.65 0.01
CA HIS A 28 -1.02 6.55 0.45
C HIS A 28 -0.88 7.11 1.86
N LEU A 29 -0.41 6.29 2.78
CA LEU A 29 -0.09 6.73 4.13
C LEU A 29 1.37 7.17 4.23
N TRP A 30 1.57 8.25 4.93
CA TRP A 30 2.89 8.72 5.31
C TRP A 30 3.23 8.13 6.68
N ASP A 31 3.88 6.97 6.65
CA ASP A 31 4.26 6.23 7.86
C ASP A 31 5.09 7.10 8.83
N VAL A 32 5.86 8.04 8.32
CA VAL A 32 6.60 9.02 9.12
C VAL A 32 5.69 9.94 9.96
N GLU A 33 4.48 10.20 9.51
CA GLU A 33 3.51 11.06 10.22
C GLU A 33 2.68 10.28 11.24
N LEU A 34 2.61 8.97 11.06
CA LEU A 34 1.71 8.10 11.81
C LEU A 34 2.41 7.27 12.88
N THR A 35 3.74 7.28 12.91
CA THR A 35 4.50 6.36 13.78
C THR A 35 5.54 7.06 14.63
N ASP A 36 5.90 6.40 15.74
CA ASP A 36 7.14 6.66 16.45
C ASP A 36 8.33 5.90 15.85
N GLY A 37 9.50 6.05 16.45
CA GLY A 37 10.72 5.39 15.99
C GLY A 37 10.74 3.86 16.12
N GLN A 38 9.79 3.26 16.82
CA GLN A 38 9.60 1.83 17.01
C GLN A 38 8.44 1.28 16.14
N GLY A 39 7.79 2.15 15.37
CA GLY A 39 6.67 1.77 14.53
C GLY A 39 5.32 1.67 15.26
N ASN A 40 5.22 2.16 16.50
CA ASN A 40 3.93 2.25 17.15
C ASN A 40 3.08 3.32 16.46
N LEU A 41 1.82 2.98 16.21
CA LEU A 41 0.86 3.91 15.64
C LEU A 41 0.54 5.01 16.67
N LEU A 42 0.57 6.27 16.24
CA LEU A 42 0.32 7.43 17.06
C LEU A 42 -1.13 7.88 16.92
N GLU A 43 -1.80 8.09 18.05
CA GLU A 43 -3.10 8.76 18.09
C GLU A 43 -2.89 10.26 17.93
N ASN A 44 -2.81 10.73 16.70
CA ASN A 44 -2.56 12.12 16.35
C ASN A 44 -3.55 12.63 15.30
N GLU A 45 -3.43 13.92 14.94
CA GLU A 45 -4.31 14.53 13.94
C GLU A 45 -4.26 13.83 12.58
N HIS A 46 -3.10 13.32 12.16
CA HIS A 46 -2.95 12.63 10.88
C HIS A 46 -3.75 11.34 10.84
N LEU A 47 -3.73 10.57 11.93
CA LEU A 47 -4.54 9.35 12.04
C LEU A 47 -6.04 9.68 12.11
N ASP A 48 -6.42 10.71 12.87
CA ASP A 48 -7.82 11.16 12.95
C ASP A 48 -8.37 11.60 11.58
N LEU A 49 -7.58 12.35 10.81
CA LEU A 49 -7.96 12.76 9.45
C LEU A 49 -8.06 11.57 8.48
N MET A 50 -7.18 10.59 8.64
CA MET A 50 -7.26 9.34 7.87
C MET A 50 -8.52 8.55 8.20
N ASP A 51 -8.84 8.41 9.49
CA ASP A 51 -10.06 7.74 9.95
C ASP A 51 -11.30 8.45 9.43
N TYR A 52 -11.30 9.77 9.46
CA TYR A 52 -12.39 10.59 8.94
C TYR A 52 -12.56 10.40 7.44
N LEU A 53 -11.46 10.45 6.67
CA LEU A 53 -11.49 10.21 5.22
C LEU A 53 -12.07 8.83 4.88
N ILE A 54 -11.64 7.78 5.58
CA ILE A 54 -12.17 6.42 5.39
C ILE A 54 -13.68 6.38 5.63
N ALA A 55 -14.15 7.00 6.72
CA ALA A 55 -15.57 7.06 7.04
C ALA A 55 -16.37 7.77 5.93
N LYS A 56 -15.85 8.90 5.43
CA LYS A 56 -16.51 9.67 4.37
C LYS A 56 -16.52 8.96 3.01
N LEU A 57 -15.47 8.27 2.65
CA LEU A 57 -15.44 7.43 1.45
C LEU A 57 -16.44 6.27 1.57
N LYS A 58 -16.50 5.63 2.74
CA LYS A 58 -17.47 4.57 3.03
C LYS A 58 -18.93 5.04 2.90
N GLU A 59 -19.27 6.23 3.41
CA GLU A 59 -20.61 6.83 3.26
C GLU A 59 -21.03 6.96 1.78
N ARG A 60 -20.08 7.05 0.87
CA ARG A 60 -20.29 7.17 -0.59
C ARG A 60 -20.13 5.84 -1.34
N ASN A 61 -20.00 4.72 -0.63
CA ASN A 61 -19.73 3.40 -1.22
C ASN A 61 -18.48 3.37 -2.09
N ILE A 62 -17.45 4.11 -1.71
CA ILE A 62 -16.15 4.11 -2.38
C ILE A 62 -15.26 3.10 -1.68
N HIS A 63 -14.77 2.13 -2.44
CA HIS A 63 -13.85 1.10 -1.94
C HIS A 63 -12.45 1.67 -1.74
N ILE A 64 -11.74 1.16 -0.74
CA ILE A 64 -10.48 1.74 -0.29
C ILE A 64 -9.38 0.68 -0.35
N VAL A 65 -8.26 1.02 -0.99
CA VAL A 65 -6.99 0.30 -0.84
C VAL A 65 -6.05 1.17 -0.02
N ILE A 66 -5.52 0.63 1.05
CA ILE A 66 -4.58 1.34 1.91
C ILE A 66 -3.15 0.93 1.54
N THR A 67 -2.37 1.87 1.01
CA THR A 67 -0.93 1.75 0.87
C THR A 67 -0.29 2.20 2.17
N ALA A 68 0.17 1.24 2.96
CA ALA A 68 0.56 1.47 4.36
C ALA A 68 1.85 2.29 4.50
N GLN A 69 2.80 2.12 3.59
CA GLN A 69 4.10 2.77 3.68
C GLN A 69 4.46 3.44 2.36
N THR A 70 4.83 4.70 2.43
CA THR A 70 5.41 5.41 1.29
C THR A 70 6.93 5.31 1.27
N ASN A 71 7.54 5.16 2.44
CA ASN A 71 8.98 4.96 2.62
C ASN A 71 9.84 6.00 1.90
N PHE A 72 9.45 7.27 1.93
CA PHE A 72 10.24 8.32 1.29
C PHE A 72 11.43 8.81 2.15
N GLY A 73 11.69 8.14 3.27
CA GLY A 73 12.80 8.48 4.14
C GLY A 73 12.62 9.80 4.88
N ASN A 74 13.71 10.34 5.39
CA ASN A 74 13.70 11.57 6.14
C ASN A 74 13.50 12.79 5.23
N GLY A 75 12.49 13.55 5.48
CA GLY A 75 12.32 14.86 4.86
C GLY A 75 11.36 14.95 3.70
N TYR A 76 10.63 13.88 3.41
CA TYR A 76 9.54 13.94 2.44
C TYR A 76 8.26 13.35 3.04
N PRO A 77 7.08 13.93 2.82
CA PRO A 77 6.79 15.14 2.03
C PRO A 77 7.15 16.42 2.76
N GLU A 78 7.17 16.44 4.08
CA GLU A 78 7.40 17.61 4.90
C GLU A 78 8.62 17.40 5.81
N ARG A 79 9.60 18.26 5.65
CA ARG A 79 10.88 18.17 6.38
C ARG A 79 10.79 18.43 7.88
N ASN A 80 9.66 18.93 8.37
CA ASN A 80 9.51 19.40 9.75
C ASN A 80 8.60 18.52 10.61
N ILE A 81 8.25 17.34 10.15
CA ILE A 81 7.45 16.42 10.96
C ILE A 81 8.27 15.90 12.12
N GLN A 82 7.77 16.13 13.33
CA GLN A 82 8.46 15.87 14.58
C GLN A 82 7.92 14.62 15.31
N THR A 83 7.40 13.65 14.59
CA THR A 83 6.89 12.42 15.21
C THR A 83 7.99 11.48 15.67
N GLY A 84 9.20 11.60 15.10
CA GLY A 84 10.28 10.63 15.30
C GLY A 84 10.03 9.29 14.61
N GLY A 85 9.14 9.25 13.62
CA GLY A 85 8.76 8.05 12.88
C GLY A 85 9.95 7.27 12.33
N PHE A 86 9.84 5.96 12.27
CA PHE A 86 10.98 5.10 11.93
C PHE A 86 11.58 5.38 10.56
N SER A 87 10.76 5.77 9.57
CA SER A 87 11.24 6.09 8.23
C SER A 87 12.07 7.38 8.14
N TYR A 88 12.14 8.16 9.22
CA TYR A 88 13.07 9.26 9.34
C TYR A 88 14.55 8.83 9.43
N LYS A 89 14.77 7.61 9.93
CA LYS A 89 16.13 7.12 10.24
C LYS A 89 16.79 6.39 9.09
N TYR A 90 15.98 5.91 8.14
CA TYR A 90 16.45 5.00 7.09
C TYR A 90 16.07 5.52 5.72
N ASP A 91 16.98 5.41 4.78
CA ASP A 91 16.66 5.65 3.38
C ASP A 91 15.73 4.57 2.84
N LYS A 92 14.95 4.92 1.84
CA LYS A 92 13.98 4.02 1.22
C LYS A 92 14.57 2.67 0.81
N CYS A 93 15.80 2.68 0.29
CA CYS A 93 16.49 1.46 -0.14
C CYS A 93 17.00 0.61 1.03
N ASP A 94 17.11 1.16 2.23
CA ASP A 94 17.63 0.45 3.41
C ASP A 94 16.51 -0.16 4.27
N MET A 95 15.27 0.26 4.08
CA MET A 95 14.14 -0.17 4.89
C MET A 95 13.94 -1.68 4.93
N HIS A 96 14.36 -2.40 3.90
CA HIS A 96 14.21 -3.86 3.82
C HIS A 96 15.41 -4.64 4.38
N SER A 97 16.50 -3.98 4.69
CA SER A 97 17.77 -4.61 5.12
C SER A 97 18.11 -4.34 6.58
N HIS A 98 17.72 -3.21 7.13
CA HIS A 98 17.98 -2.87 8.53
C HIS A 98 17.07 -3.64 9.48
N PRO A 99 17.61 -4.43 10.43
CA PRO A 99 16.79 -5.23 11.35
C PRO A 99 15.82 -4.39 12.18
N GLU A 100 16.23 -3.23 12.65
CA GLU A 100 15.39 -2.31 13.43
C GLU A 100 14.30 -1.69 12.57
N ALA A 101 14.61 -1.28 11.33
CA ALA A 101 13.63 -0.78 10.40
C ALA A 101 12.57 -1.84 10.06
N ILE A 102 13.00 -3.08 9.85
CA ILE A 102 12.09 -4.21 9.60
C ILE A 102 11.19 -4.45 10.82
N ALA A 103 11.73 -4.44 12.03
CA ALA A 103 10.96 -4.64 13.26
C ALA A 103 9.92 -3.52 13.46
N ALA A 104 10.30 -2.26 13.20
CA ALA A 104 9.38 -1.13 13.27
C ALA A 104 8.26 -1.24 12.24
N GLN A 105 8.56 -1.65 11.02
CA GLN A 105 7.54 -1.89 9.99
C GLN A 105 6.59 -3.02 10.35
N GLU A 106 7.08 -4.12 10.93
CA GLU A 106 6.23 -5.21 11.43
C GLU A 106 5.26 -4.70 12.51
N THR A 107 5.75 -3.88 13.45
CA THR A 107 4.93 -3.27 14.51
C THR A 107 3.87 -2.36 13.91
N TYR A 108 4.26 -1.49 13.00
CA TYR A 108 3.36 -0.55 12.33
C TYR A 108 2.25 -1.24 11.54
N LEU A 109 2.61 -2.16 10.65
CA LEU A 109 1.64 -2.89 9.85
C LEU A 109 0.66 -3.69 10.70
N HIS A 110 1.14 -4.30 11.78
CA HIS A 110 0.28 -4.99 12.73
C HIS A 110 -0.69 -4.04 13.42
N GLY A 111 -0.19 -2.91 13.92
CA GLY A 111 -0.99 -1.87 14.58
C GLY A 111 -2.03 -1.27 13.66
N LEU A 112 -1.62 -0.84 12.46
CA LEU A 112 -2.48 -0.21 11.47
C LEU A 112 -3.66 -1.12 11.07
N VAL A 113 -3.39 -2.37 10.76
CA VAL A 113 -4.43 -3.31 10.31
C VAL A 113 -5.44 -3.62 11.41
N LYS A 114 -5.02 -3.57 12.68
CA LYS A 114 -5.89 -3.74 13.85
C LYS A 114 -6.55 -2.45 14.34
N HIS A 115 -6.09 -1.30 13.87
CA HIS A 115 -6.62 -0.01 14.32
C HIS A 115 -8.14 0.04 14.15
N VAL A 116 -8.82 0.48 15.18
CA VAL A 116 -10.28 0.64 15.15
C VAL A 116 -10.59 2.10 14.85
N ASN A 117 -11.17 2.32 13.68
CA ASN A 117 -11.60 3.64 13.25
C ASN A 117 -12.71 4.16 14.17
N PRO A 118 -12.53 5.27 14.88
CA PRO A 118 -13.53 5.79 15.83
C PRO A 118 -14.83 6.26 15.16
N TYR A 119 -14.79 6.61 13.86
CA TYR A 119 -15.96 7.07 13.12
C TYR A 119 -16.83 5.91 12.60
N THR A 120 -16.23 4.76 12.32
CA THR A 120 -16.95 3.59 11.80
C THR A 120 -17.19 2.52 12.86
N GLY A 121 -16.43 2.54 13.95
CA GLY A 121 -16.44 1.53 15.01
C GLY A 121 -15.86 0.17 14.57
N LEU A 122 -15.21 0.11 13.40
CA LEU A 122 -14.68 -1.12 12.83
C LEU A 122 -13.15 -1.08 12.77
N ALA A 123 -12.52 -2.23 13.02
CA ALA A 123 -11.10 -2.35 12.73
C ALA A 123 -10.87 -2.33 11.21
N TYR A 124 -9.75 -1.77 10.77
CA TYR A 124 -9.45 -1.66 9.33
C TYR A 124 -9.51 -3.01 8.63
N LYS A 125 -9.04 -4.08 9.26
CA LYS A 125 -9.13 -5.45 8.73
C LYS A 125 -10.57 -5.95 8.58
N ASP A 126 -11.52 -5.41 9.33
CA ASP A 126 -12.91 -5.86 9.36
C ASP A 126 -13.85 -4.91 8.61
N ASP A 127 -13.41 -3.70 8.26
CA ASP A 127 -14.23 -2.72 7.56
C ASP A 127 -14.43 -3.12 6.07
N PRO A 128 -15.67 -3.40 5.63
CA PRO A 128 -15.93 -3.86 4.27
C PRO A 128 -15.61 -2.85 3.17
N SER A 129 -15.49 -1.55 3.51
CA SER A 129 -15.08 -0.53 2.54
C SER A 129 -13.59 -0.62 2.21
N ILE A 130 -12.77 -1.13 3.12
CA ILE A 130 -11.36 -1.39 2.88
C ILE A 130 -11.23 -2.74 2.19
N VAL A 131 -10.86 -2.75 0.92
CA VAL A 131 -10.82 -3.97 0.11
C VAL A 131 -9.44 -4.63 0.08
N GLY A 132 -8.40 -3.95 0.54
CA GLY A 132 -7.06 -4.51 0.61
C GLY A 132 -6.03 -3.58 1.20
N PHE A 133 -4.87 -4.16 1.51
CA PHE A 133 -3.70 -3.45 2.00
C PHE A 133 -2.53 -3.63 1.04
N GLU A 134 -1.87 -2.54 0.73
CA GLU A 134 -0.61 -2.57 0.02
C GLU A 134 0.51 -2.25 1.01
N ILE A 135 1.53 -3.09 1.06
CA ILE A 135 2.57 -2.99 2.08
C ILE A 135 3.34 -1.68 1.93
N ASN A 136 3.82 -1.40 0.72
CA ASN A 136 4.54 -0.15 0.45
C ASN A 136 4.41 0.30 -1.00
N ASN A 137 4.62 1.58 -1.21
CA ASN A 137 4.61 2.19 -2.53
C ASN A 137 6.01 2.21 -3.15
N GLU A 138 6.13 1.65 -4.35
CA GLU A 138 7.35 1.70 -5.15
C GLU A 138 8.64 1.46 -4.33
N PRO A 139 8.75 0.31 -3.65
CA PRO A 139 9.88 0.03 -2.79
C PRO A 139 11.19 0.03 -3.56
N CYS A 140 12.25 0.48 -2.93
CA CYS A 140 13.60 0.35 -3.44
C CYS A 140 14.28 -0.84 -2.74
N HIS A 141 14.89 -1.72 -3.52
CA HIS A 141 15.57 -2.89 -2.99
C HIS A 141 17.04 -2.92 -3.44
N SER A 142 17.96 -2.94 -2.47
CA SER A 142 19.39 -3.06 -2.70
C SER A 142 19.93 -4.47 -2.48
N GLY A 143 19.10 -5.38 -1.95
CA GLY A 143 19.49 -6.75 -1.60
C GLY A 143 19.28 -7.78 -2.71
N THR A 144 19.58 -9.02 -2.39
CA THR A 144 19.32 -10.17 -3.24
C THR A 144 17.83 -10.50 -3.29
N LYS A 145 17.39 -11.20 -4.34
CA LYS A 145 16.00 -11.69 -4.45
C LYS A 145 15.55 -12.48 -3.21
N LYS A 146 16.46 -13.24 -2.61
CA LYS A 146 16.18 -14.02 -1.40
C LYS A 146 15.89 -13.13 -0.19
N GLU A 147 16.68 -12.07 -0.02
CA GLU A 147 16.49 -11.09 1.06
C GLU A 147 15.19 -10.30 0.89
N VAL A 148 14.93 -9.84 -0.31
CA VAL A 148 13.66 -9.15 -0.63
C VAL A 148 12.46 -10.05 -0.37
N LYS A 149 12.50 -11.31 -0.81
CA LYS A 149 11.42 -12.28 -0.53
C LYS A 149 11.26 -12.53 0.96
N ALA A 150 12.36 -12.63 1.70
CA ALA A 150 12.32 -12.81 3.15
C ALA A 150 11.68 -11.61 3.86
N TYR A 151 12.04 -10.39 3.45
CA TYR A 151 11.43 -9.15 3.94
C TYR A 151 9.92 -9.12 3.69
N ILE A 152 9.49 -9.34 2.45
CA ILE A 152 8.07 -9.33 2.10
C ILE A 152 7.29 -10.35 2.92
N ASN A 153 7.82 -11.56 3.08
CA ASN A 153 7.19 -12.59 3.89
C ASN A 153 7.07 -12.19 5.37
N ARG A 154 8.01 -11.43 5.90
CA ARG A 154 7.92 -10.89 7.25
C ARG A 154 6.79 -9.88 7.38
N MET A 155 6.70 -8.93 6.45
CA MET A 155 5.64 -7.91 6.42
C MET A 155 4.25 -8.57 6.28
N LEU A 156 4.13 -9.50 5.35
CA LEU A 156 2.90 -10.28 5.16
C LEU A 156 2.52 -11.06 6.43
N LYS A 157 3.49 -11.67 7.10
CA LYS A 157 3.26 -12.37 8.36
C LYS A 157 2.78 -11.45 9.47
N ALA A 158 3.31 -10.22 9.56
CA ALA A 158 2.87 -9.22 10.53
C ALA A 158 1.40 -8.86 10.33
N ILE A 159 0.98 -8.65 9.09
CA ILE A 159 -0.41 -8.39 8.73
C ILE A 159 -1.29 -9.61 9.03
N ASN A 160 -0.89 -10.80 8.61
CA ASN A 160 -1.69 -12.02 8.77
C ASN A 160 -1.90 -12.41 10.24
N LYS A 161 -0.94 -12.13 11.12
CA LYS A 161 -1.08 -12.33 12.57
C LYS A 161 -2.22 -11.54 13.20
N THR A 162 -2.72 -10.50 12.54
CA THR A 162 -3.89 -9.74 13.00
C THR A 162 -5.21 -10.47 12.81
N GLY A 163 -5.22 -11.57 12.06
CA GLY A 163 -6.43 -12.22 11.57
C GLY A 163 -7.01 -11.57 10.31
N ASN A 164 -6.23 -10.74 9.61
CA ASN A 164 -6.64 -10.14 8.35
C ASN A 164 -7.01 -11.21 7.32
N ARG A 165 -8.12 -10.99 6.62
CA ARG A 165 -8.60 -11.85 5.52
C ARG A 165 -8.67 -11.12 4.18
N LYS A 166 -8.29 -9.84 4.16
CA LYS A 166 -8.29 -9.03 2.94
C LYS A 166 -7.03 -9.29 2.12
N PRO A 167 -7.09 -9.04 0.80
CA PRO A 167 -5.92 -9.03 -0.06
C PRO A 167 -4.80 -8.15 0.50
N VAL A 168 -3.58 -8.66 0.37
CA VAL A 168 -2.37 -7.89 0.68
C VAL A 168 -1.53 -7.82 -0.59
N PHE A 169 -1.21 -6.60 -1.00
CA PHE A 169 -0.46 -6.31 -2.21
C PHE A 169 0.95 -5.86 -1.87
N TYR A 170 1.86 -6.10 -2.79
CA TYR A 170 3.18 -5.53 -2.74
C TYR A 170 3.46 -4.83 -4.07
N ASN A 171 3.64 -3.52 -4.01
CA ASN A 171 3.98 -2.75 -5.19
C ASN A 171 5.44 -2.97 -5.57
N VAL A 172 5.74 -2.93 -6.83
CA VAL A 172 7.09 -3.15 -7.34
C VAL A 172 7.49 -1.99 -8.24
N SER A 173 8.56 -1.30 -7.87
CA SER A 173 9.05 -0.17 -8.65
C SER A 173 9.91 -0.58 -9.85
N HIS A 174 10.05 0.32 -10.80
CA HIS A 174 10.66 0.12 -12.12
C HIS A 174 12.17 -0.13 -12.16
N ASN A 175 12.86 -0.24 -11.07
CA ASN A 175 14.32 -0.27 -11.07
C ASN A 175 14.95 -1.58 -11.56
N GLY A 176 14.43 -2.15 -12.63
CA GLY A 176 15.10 -3.24 -13.36
C GLY A 176 15.19 -4.61 -12.67
N TYR A 177 14.91 -4.66 -11.38
CA TYR A 177 15.03 -5.87 -10.54
C TYR A 177 13.74 -6.68 -10.44
N VAL A 178 12.73 -6.25 -11.12
CA VAL A 178 11.35 -6.60 -10.87
C VAL A 178 10.92 -7.90 -11.50
N VAL A 179 11.68 -8.37 -12.42
CA VAL A 179 11.23 -9.31 -13.42
C VAL A 179 10.83 -10.68 -12.87
N GLU A 180 11.18 -10.96 -11.64
CA GLU A 180 10.95 -12.29 -11.07
C GLU A 180 10.62 -12.30 -9.59
N ALA A 181 10.13 -11.20 -9.05
CA ALA A 181 9.65 -11.19 -7.69
C ALA A 181 8.21 -11.71 -7.66
N TYR A 182 8.06 -12.93 -7.23
CA TYR A 182 6.77 -13.56 -7.04
C TYR A 182 6.32 -13.31 -5.61
N TYR A 183 5.14 -12.76 -5.46
CA TYR A 183 4.52 -12.58 -4.16
C TYR A 183 3.37 -13.56 -4.02
N GLU A 184 3.48 -14.41 -3.04
CA GLU A 184 2.40 -15.30 -2.67
C GLU A 184 1.66 -14.68 -1.49
N THR A 185 0.46 -14.22 -1.74
CA THR A 185 -0.49 -13.89 -0.68
C THR A 185 -1.52 -15.00 -0.60
N ALA A 186 -1.69 -15.57 0.57
CA ALA A 186 -2.75 -16.54 0.81
C ALA A 186 -3.98 -15.79 1.35
N ILE A 187 -5.06 -15.80 0.57
CA ILE A 187 -6.37 -15.32 1.01
C ILE A 187 -7.32 -16.48 1.00
N GLN A 188 -7.86 -16.84 2.16
CA GLN A 188 -8.81 -17.95 2.30
C GLN A 188 -8.30 -19.26 1.68
N GLY A 189 -7.01 -19.54 1.80
CA GLY A 189 -6.38 -20.73 1.22
C GLY A 189 -6.04 -20.65 -0.26
N THR A 190 -6.28 -19.51 -0.91
CA THR A 190 -5.89 -19.27 -2.28
C THR A 190 -4.60 -18.47 -2.31
N THR A 191 -3.61 -18.97 -3.03
CA THR A 191 -2.33 -18.26 -3.22
C THR A 191 -2.43 -17.42 -4.47
N TYR A 192 -2.28 -16.10 -4.30
CA TYR A 192 -2.16 -15.16 -5.41
C TYR A 192 -0.69 -14.90 -5.69
N GLN A 193 -0.29 -15.15 -6.92
CA GLN A 193 1.04 -14.77 -7.41
C GLN A 193 0.92 -13.48 -8.19
N TRP A 194 1.63 -12.46 -7.73
CA TRP A 194 1.74 -11.20 -8.45
C TRP A 194 2.84 -11.30 -9.48
N TYR A 195 2.47 -11.02 -10.71
CA TYR A 195 3.43 -10.84 -11.78
C TYR A 195 3.56 -9.35 -12.07
N PRO A 196 4.78 -8.85 -12.13
CA PRO A 196 4.96 -7.45 -12.45
C PRO A 196 4.52 -7.21 -13.90
N ILE A 197 3.37 -6.60 -14.06
CA ILE A 197 3.01 -5.91 -15.30
C ILE A 197 4.12 -4.91 -15.67
N GLY A 198 4.93 -4.54 -14.70
CA GLY A 198 6.11 -3.71 -14.86
C GLY A 198 7.19 -4.19 -15.84
N LEU A 199 7.18 -5.46 -16.23
CA LEU A 199 8.02 -5.89 -17.36
C LEU A 199 7.69 -5.19 -18.65
N VAL A 200 6.45 -4.85 -18.80
CA VAL A 200 6.00 -4.07 -19.94
C VAL A 200 6.50 -2.63 -19.81
N SER A 201 6.70 -2.14 -18.60
CA SER A 201 7.20 -0.80 -18.37
C SER A 201 8.69 -0.62 -18.71
N GLY A 202 9.51 -1.65 -18.65
CA GLY A 202 10.88 -1.57 -19.16
C GLY A 202 10.93 -1.20 -20.64
N GLN A 203 9.91 -1.54 -21.38
CA GLN A 203 9.72 -1.08 -22.76
C GLN A 203 9.06 0.31 -22.81
N THR A 204 8.50 0.78 -21.74
CA THR A 204 7.83 2.07 -21.64
C THR A 204 8.75 3.22 -21.28
N GLN A 205 10.02 3.00 -21.09
CA GLN A 205 10.99 4.10 -21.18
C GLN A 205 10.78 4.92 -22.47
N GLN A 206 9.98 4.42 -23.37
CA GLN A 206 9.53 5.07 -24.60
C GLN A 206 8.09 5.60 -24.53
N GLY A 207 7.45 5.64 -23.37
CA GLY A 207 6.11 6.20 -23.23
C GLY A 207 4.94 5.30 -23.67
N ASN A 208 5.16 4.01 -23.86
CA ASN A 208 4.18 3.09 -24.44
C ASN A 208 3.48 2.17 -23.43
N PHE A 209 3.44 2.55 -22.15
CA PHE A 209 2.88 1.68 -21.12
C PHE A 209 1.36 1.50 -21.23
N LEU A 210 0.63 2.57 -21.33
CA LEU A 210 -0.83 2.55 -21.39
C LEU A 210 -1.40 1.69 -22.53
N PRO A 211 -0.86 1.75 -23.75
CA PRO A 211 -1.34 0.89 -24.82
C PRO A 211 -1.19 -0.60 -24.54
N TYR A 212 -0.26 -0.98 -23.69
CA TYR A 212 -0.04 -2.39 -23.35
C TYR A 212 -1.02 -2.89 -22.30
N ILE A 213 -1.42 -2.07 -21.37
CA ILE A 213 -2.44 -2.43 -20.38
C ILE A 213 -3.79 -2.66 -21.05
N ASP A 214 -4.12 -1.85 -22.03
CA ASP A 214 -5.36 -1.94 -22.79
C ASP A 214 -5.37 -3.06 -23.83
N ARG A 215 -4.21 -3.64 -24.13
CA ARG A 215 -4.09 -4.74 -25.08
C ARG A 215 -4.09 -6.08 -24.37
N TYR A 216 -5.26 -6.58 -24.12
CA TYR A 216 -5.48 -7.91 -23.56
C TYR A 216 -5.04 -9.07 -24.46
N ASP A 217 -4.67 -8.78 -25.68
CA ASP A 217 -4.12 -9.71 -26.68
C ASP A 217 -2.60 -9.91 -26.57
N ILE A 218 -1.94 -9.17 -25.69
CA ILE A 218 -0.53 -9.41 -25.39
C ILE A 218 -0.39 -10.83 -24.87
N PRO A 219 0.54 -11.61 -25.42
CA PRO A 219 0.70 -13.01 -25.05
C PRO A 219 1.39 -13.20 -23.69
N PHE A 220 0.93 -12.47 -22.69
CA PHE A 220 1.28 -12.73 -21.30
C PHE A 220 0.78 -14.09 -20.85
N SER A 221 -0.35 -14.48 -21.40
CA SER A 221 -1.14 -15.60 -20.94
C SER A 221 -0.41 -16.93 -20.89
N ASP A 222 0.60 -17.12 -21.72
CA ASP A 222 1.29 -18.41 -21.82
C ASP A 222 2.54 -18.49 -20.94
N LYS A 223 3.03 -17.35 -20.49
CA LYS A 223 4.28 -17.24 -19.72
C LYS A 223 4.09 -16.71 -18.30
N VAL A 224 2.95 -16.08 -18.04
CA VAL A 224 2.63 -15.48 -16.74
C VAL A 224 1.75 -16.44 -15.95
N LYS A 225 2.30 -17.03 -14.89
CA LYS A 225 1.50 -17.83 -13.96
C LYS A 225 0.55 -16.89 -13.21
N GLY A 226 -0.69 -17.29 -13.01
CA GLY A 226 -1.71 -16.47 -12.35
C GLY A 226 -2.52 -15.59 -13.30
N PHE A 227 -2.24 -15.61 -14.61
CA PHE A 227 -3.10 -14.96 -15.57
C PHE A 227 -4.35 -15.81 -15.81
N ASP A 228 -5.51 -15.24 -15.49
CA ASP A 228 -6.77 -15.90 -15.82
C ASP A 228 -7.16 -15.57 -17.27
N LYS A 229 -7.00 -16.54 -18.15
CA LYS A 229 -7.35 -16.41 -19.57
C LYS A 229 -8.82 -16.11 -19.80
N LYS A 230 -9.70 -16.51 -18.87
CA LYS A 230 -11.15 -16.31 -19.00
C LYS A 230 -11.56 -14.88 -18.68
N THR A 231 -11.04 -14.32 -17.60
CA THR A 231 -11.34 -12.96 -17.16
C THR A 231 -10.38 -11.93 -17.76
N ARG A 232 -9.25 -12.38 -18.29
CA ARG A 232 -8.13 -11.55 -18.75
C ARG A 232 -7.60 -10.61 -17.66
N MET A 233 -7.71 -11.03 -16.42
CA MET A 233 -7.20 -10.28 -15.27
C MET A 233 -5.88 -10.88 -14.82
N VAL A 234 -4.95 -10.02 -14.46
CA VAL A 234 -3.72 -10.37 -13.75
C VAL A 234 -3.98 -10.14 -12.28
N TYR A 235 -3.87 -11.21 -11.51
CA TYR A 235 -4.07 -11.16 -10.05
C TYR A 235 -2.75 -11.18 -9.33
#